data_2ea4df5f493248d55387474904c606b5
#
_entry.id   2ea4df5f493248d55387474904c606b5
#
_cell.length_a   1.000
_cell.length_b   1.000
_cell.length_c   1.000
_cell.angle_alpha   90.00
_cell.angle_beta   90.00
_cell.angle_gamma   90.00
#
_symmetry.space_group_name_H-M   'P 1'
#
loop_
_entity.id
_entity.type
_entity.pdbx_description
1 polymer ?
#
loop_
_entity_poly.entity_id
_entity_poly.type
_entity_poly.pdbx_seq_one_letter_code
_entity_poly.pdbx_strand_id
1 'polypeptide(L)'
;ILYLEAIQDPGNLGTLFRTAEAAGVNHIFLSRNTVDPFSPKVVRSTMGSLFRLPFSIEEDLLSLCERLKSAKVQVFALDLSGKKAHFQASFQGPSAFLFGNEGNGLTKELSQCATEKLLIPMEGKIESLNVATSASIVLYEAVRQRRYIKEEG
;
A
#
# COMPACT_ATOMS: atom_id res chain seq x y z
N ILE A 1 -6.79 -1.88 -3.76
CA ILE A 1 -6.35 -0.47 -3.86
C ILE A 1 -5.06 -0.33 -3.06
N LEU A 2 -4.08 0.33 -3.66
CA LEU A 2 -2.84 0.73 -3.02
C LEU A 2 -2.84 2.26 -2.81
N TYR A 3 -2.43 2.71 -1.67
CA TYR A 3 -2.53 4.08 -1.19
C TYR A 3 -1.16 4.53 -0.69
N LEU A 4 -0.52 5.46 -1.37
CA LEU A 4 0.87 5.85 -1.13
C LEU A 4 0.97 7.31 -0.69
N GLU A 5 1.49 7.53 0.50
CA GLU A 5 1.69 8.86 1.07
C GLU A 5 3.17 9.24 1.08
N ALA A 6 3.50 10.32 0.38
CA ALA A 6 4.82 10.96 0.40
C ALA A 6 5.99 10.04 0.05
N ILE A 7 5.83 9.16 -0.93
CA ILE A 7 6.93 8.37 -1.46
C ILE A 7 7.86 9.28 -2.24
N GLN A 8 9.14 9.35 -1.85
CA GLN A 8 10.12 10.28 -2.40
C GLN A 8 11.13 9.63 -3.34
N ASP A 9 11.48 8.38 -3.10
CA ASP A 9 12.48 7.68 -3.90
C ASP A 9 11.87 7.18 -5.21
N PRO A 10 12.41 7.60 -6.38
CA PRO A 10 11.88 7.16 -7.68
C PRO A 10 11.93 5.64 -7.90
N GLY A 11 12.97 4.98 -7.40
CA GLY A 11 13.10 3.53 -7.49
C GLY A 11 12.03 2.80 -6.68
N ASN A 12 11.73 3.28 -5.47
CA ASN A 12 10.66 2.74 -4.65
C ASN A 12 9.30 2.90 -5.34
N LEU A 13 9.01 4.07 -5.89
CA LEU A 13 7.74 4.30 -6.58
C LEU A 13 7.60 3.38 -7.80
N GLY A 14 8.65 3.23 -8.59
CA GLY A 14 8.66 2.32 -9.73
C GLY A 14 8.44 0.86 -9.33
N THR A 15 9.10 0.40 -8.28
CA THR A 15 8.93 -0.95 -7.74
C THR A 15 7.52 -1.17 -7.20
N LEU A 16 6.95 -0.17 -6.52
CA LEU A 16 5.58 -0.21 -6.02
C LEU A 16 4.56 -0.37 -7.16
N PHE A 17 4.72 0.35 -8.27
CA PHE A 17 3.88 0.18 -9.46
C PHE A 17 3.98 -1.25 -10.03
N ARG A 18 5.20 -1.78 -10.19
CA ARG A 18 5.41 -3.14 -10.69
C ARG A 18 4.76 -4.19 -9.80
N THR A 19 4.99 -4.10 -8.50
CA THR A 19 4.41 -5.04 -7.53
C THR A 19 2.89 -4.94 -7.50
N ALA A 20 2.35 -3.73 -7.55
CA ALA A 20 0.91 -3.51 -7.56
C ALA A 20 0.24 -4.15 -8.79
N GLU A 21 0.82 -3.97 -9.98
CA GLU A 21 0.33 -4.63 -11.19
C GLU A 21 0.41 -6.16 -11.07
N ALA A 22 1.55 -6.67 -10.63
CA ALA A 22 1.76 -8.12 -10.48
C ALA A 22 0.78 -8.75 -9.48
N ALA A 23 0.44 -8.04 -8.42
CA ALA A 23 -0.51 -8.49 -7.39
C ALA A 23 -1.99 -8.25 -7.76
N GLY A 24 -2.27 -7.66 -8.90
CA GLY A 24 -3.65 -7.40 -9.36
C GLY A 24 -4.34 -6.24 -8.65
N VAL A 25 -3.59 -5.24 -8.21
CA VAL A 25 -4.15 -3.99 -7.65
C VAL A 25 -4.96 -3.28 -8.73
N ASN A 26 -6.14 -2.79 -8.38
CA ASN A 26 -7.04 -2.13 -9.33
C ASN A 26 -6.69 -0.66 -9.55
N HIS A 27 -6.17 0.03 -8.54
CA HIS A 27 -5.87 1.44 -8.60
C HIS A 27 -4.81 1.83 -7.56
N ILE A 28 -3.95 2.78 -7.91
CA ILE A 28 -3.01 3.41 -6.98
C ILE A 28 -3.42 4.85 -6.74
N PHE A 29 -3.54 5.26 -5.47
CA PHE A 29 -3.67 6.65 -5.08
C PHE A 29 -2.34 7.17 -4.53
N LEU A 30 -1.89 8.29 -5.06
CA LEU A 30 -0.64 8.97 -4.66
C LEU A 30 -0.98 10.29 -3.97
N SER A 31 -0.33 10.59 -2.87
CA SER A 31 -0.37 11.95 -2.32
C SER A 31 0.36 12.93 -3.26
N ARG A 32 -0.04 14.20 -3.22
CA ARG A 32 0.54 15.24 -4.07
C ARG A 32 2.05 15.46 -3.82
N ASN A 33 2.51 15.23 -2.62
CA ASN A 33 3.92 15.34 -2.25
C ASN A 33 4.76 14.08 -2.53
N THR A 34 4.23 13.13 -3.28
CA THR A 34 4.98 12.00 -3.83
C THR A 34 5.85 12.47 -4.99
N VAL A 35 6.99 11.80 -5.21
CA VAL A 35 7.83 12.06 -6.39
C VAL A 35 7.02 11.95 -7.68
N ASP A 36 7.32 12.80 -8.66
CA ASP A 36 6.59 12.83 -9.92
C ASP A 36 6.61 11.46 -10.61
N PRO A 37 5.45 10.81 -10.79
CA PRO A 37 5.38 9.50 -11.44
C PRO A 37 5.81 9.54 -12.91
N PHE A 38 5.78 10.70 -13.55
CA PHE A 38 6.21 10.87 -14.93
C PHE A 38 7.67 11.25 -15.09
N SER A 39 8.43 11.36 -13.99
CA SER A 39 9.87 11.57 -14.09
C SER A 39 10.53 10.39 -14.82
N PRO A 40 11.59 10.62 -15.63
CA PRO A 40 12.20 9.55 -16.42
C PRO A 40 12.66 8.35 -15.61
N LYS A 41 13.16 8.59 -14.41
CA LYS A 41 13.64 7.52 -13.52
C LYS A 41 12.49 6.64 -13.02
N VAL A 42 11.35 7.24 -12.62
CA VAL A 42 10.15 6.48 -12.24
C VAL A 42 9.62 5.70 -13.43
N VAL A 43 9.42 6.35 -14.56
CA VAL A 43 8.89 5.70 -15.77
C VAL A 43 9.72 4.47 -16.13
N ARG A 44 11.05 4.58 -16.16
CA ARG A 44 11.92 3.43 -16.42
C ARG A 44 11.78 2.33 -15.36
N SER A 45 11.70 2.70 -14.10
CA SER A 45 11.59 1.74 -12.99
C SER A 45 10.29 0.95 -12.99
N THR A 46 9.21 1.48 -13.57
CA THR A 46 7.91 0.81 -13.61
C THR A 46 7.84 -0.34 -14.61
N MET A 47 8.78 -0.43 -15.55
CA MET A 47 8.77 -1.45 -16.62
C MET A 47 7.43 -1.49 -17.38
N GLY A 48 6.84 -0.32 -17.61
CA GLY A 48 5.57 -0.16 -18.32
C GLY A 48 4.31 -0.21 -17.44
N SER A 49 4.41 -0.61 -16.18
CA SER A 49 3.25 -0.67 -15.26
C SER A 49 2.53 0.67 -15.11
N LEU A 50 3.26 1.78 -15.19
CA LEU A 50 2.69 3.13 -15.14
C LEU A 50 1.58 3.36 -16.18
N PHE A 51 1.70 2.72 -17.33
CA PHE A 51 0.77 2.90 -18.46
C PHE A 51 -0.36 1.87 -18.48
N ARG A 52 -0.30 0.85 -17.64
CA ARG A 52 -1.30 -0.22 -17.58
C ARG A 52 -2.15 -0.17 -16.32
N LEU A 53 -1.57 0.27 -15.21
CA LEU A 53 -2.24 0.32 -13.92
C LEU A 53 -2.80 1.74 -13.67
N PRO A 54 -4.12 1.90 -13.53
CA PRO A 54 -4.71 3.20 -13.25
C PRO A 54 -4.19 3.79 -11.93
N PHE A 55 -3.90 5.07 -11.93
CA PHE A 55 -3.54 5.81 -10.73
C PHE A 55 -4.06 7.23 -10.74
N SER A 56 -4.14 7.84 -9.57
CA SER A 56 -4.57 9.22 -9.38
C SER A 56 -3.67 9.91 -8.36
N ILE A 57 -3.43 11.21 -8.56
CA ILE A 57 -2.79 12.07 -7.58
C ILE A 57 -3.90 12.80 -6.81
N GLU A 58 -3.92 12.63 -5.49
CA GLU A 58 -4.97 13.16 -4.63
C GLU A 58 -4.41 14.23 -3.69
N GLU A 59 -5.16 15.33 -3.56
CA GLU A 59 -4.79 16.41 -2.66
C GLU A 59 -5.11 16.08 -1.19
N ASP A 60 -6.21 15.36 -0.96
CA ASP A 60 -6.73 15.04 0.36
C ASP A 60 -6.93 13.54 0.52
N LEU A 61 -5.84 12.86 0.92
CA LEU A 61 -5.87 11.42 1.19
C LEU A 61 -6.79 11.07 2.36
N LEU A 62 -6.93 11.96 3.34
CA LEU A 62 -7.79 11.70 4.50
C LEU A 62 -9.26 11.64 4.09
N SER A 63 -9.72 12.60 3.32
CA SER A 63 -11.08 12.62 2.76
C SER A 63 -11.35 11.38 1.90
N LEU A 64 -10.40 10.98 1.08
CA LEU A 64 -10.52 9.76 0.27
C LEU A 64 -10.60 8.51 1.15
N CYS A 65 -9.82 8.43 2.21
CA CYS A 65 -9.89 7.33 3.18
C CYS A 65 -11.29 7.19 3.77
N GLU A 66 -11.90 8.30 4.20
CA GLU A 66 -13.27 8.30 4.72
C GLU A 66 -14.29 7.86 3.68
N ARG A 67 -14.14 8.28 2.43
CA ARG A 67 -15.02 7.84 1.33
C ARG A 67 -14.89 6.33 1.07
N LEU A 68 -13.69 5.79 1.08
CA LEU A 68 -13.47 4.35 0.93
C LEU A 68 -14.13 3.55 2.05
N LYS A 69 -13.99 3.99 3.30
CA LYS A 69 -14.66 3.35 4.44
C LYS A 69 -16.18 3.41 4.30
N SER A 70 -16.73 4.53 3.87
CA SER A 70 -18.17 4.67 3.62
C SER A 70 -18.65 3.73 2.51
N ALA A 71 -17.80 3.44 1.54
CA ALA A 71 -18.08 2.47 0.47
C ALA A 71 -17.82 1.01 0.88
N LYS A 72 -17.62 0.74 2.19
CA LYS A 72 -17.35 -0.60 2.74
C LYS A 72 -16.02 -1.21 2.30
N VAL A 73 -15.06 -0.39 1.93
CA VAL A 73 -13.68 -0.82 1.71
C VAL A 73 -12.96 -0.83 3.06
N GLN A 74 -12.33 -1.95 3.41
CA GLN A 74 -11.49 -2.02 4.58
C GLN A 74 -10.15 -1.33 4.29
N VAL A 75 -9.75 -0.42 5.17
CA VAL A 75 -8.52 0.35 5.02
C VAL A 75 -7.49 -0.11 6.04
N PHE A 76 -6.39 -0.66 5.56
CA PHE A 76 -5.30 -1.19 6.38
C PHE A 76 -4.09 -0.27 6.31
N ALA A 77 -3.68 0.28 7.44
CA ALA A 77 -2.45 1.06 7.54
C ALA A 77 -1.28 0.16 7.95
N LEU A 78 -0.20 0.20 7.19
CA LEU A 78 1.05 -0.44 7.59
C LEU A 78 1.82 0.54 8.48
N ASP A 79 1.84 0.24 9.77
CA ASP A 79 2.32 1.14 10.81
C ASP A 79 3.01 0.32 11.91
N LEU A 80 4.19 0.77 12.34
CA LEU A 80 4.95 0.11 13.40
C LEU A 80 4.21 0.05 14.73
N SER A 81 3.25 0.94 14.96
CA SER A 81 2.38 0.92 16.15
C SER A 81 1.24 -0.11 16.07
N GLY A 82 1.10 -0.79 14.95
CA GLY A 82 0.13 -1.88 14.77
C GLY A 82 0.37 -3.01 15.79
N LYS A 83 -0.70 -3.59 16.27
CA LYS A 83 -0.64 -4.72 17.23
C LYS A 83 -0.92 -6.06 16.57
N LYS A 84 -1.38 -6.05 15.34
CA LYS A 84 -1.76 -7.24 14.57
C LYS A 84 -0.81 -7.43 13.40
N ALA A 85 -0.30 -8.64 13.26
CA ALA A 85 0.53 -8.97 12.10
C ALA A 85 -0.33 -8.99 10.83
N HIS A 86 0.26 -8.59 9.70
CA HIS A 86 -0.44 -8.50 8.42
C HIS A 86 -1.16 -9.80 8.02
N PHE A 87 -0.57 -10.96 8.33
CA PHE A 87 -1.17 -12.27 7.99
C PHE A 87 -2.33 -12.67 8.91
N GLN A 88 -2.60 -11.94 9.99
CA GLN A 88 -3.73 -12.18 10.90
C GLN A 88 -4.99 -11.42 10.47
N ALA A 89 -4.87 -10.47 9.55
CA ALA A 89 -6.02 -9.75 9.01
C ALA A 89 -6.65 -10.49 7.84
N SER A 90 -7.94 -10.26 7.60
CA SER A 90 -8.63 -10.79 6.43
C SER A 90 -8.60 -9.79 5.28
N PHE A 91 -8.06 -10.22 4.14
CA PHE A 91 -8.03 -9.45 2.90
C PHE A 91 -8.98 -9.99 1.83
N GLN A 92 -9.96 -10.78 2.24
CA GLN A 92 -10.94 -11.41 1.31
C GLN A 92 -11.86 -10.39 0.64
N GLY A 93 -12.28 -9.36 1.38
CA GLY A 93 -13.17 -8.31 0.88
C GLY A 93 -12.42 -7.16 0.19
N PRO A 94 -13.17 -6.13 -0.27
CA PRO A 94 -12.57 -4.92 -0.81
C PRO A 94 -11.60 -4.29 0.19
N SER A 95 -10.36 -4.08 -0.23
CA SER A 95 -9.27 -3.65 0.67
C SER A 95 -8.45 -2.53 0.06
N ALA A 96 -8.03 -1.59 0.89
CA ALA A 96 -7.06 -0.57 0.59
C ALA A 96 -5.89 -0.67 1.56
N PHE A 97 -4.67 -0.63 1.06
CA PHE A 97 -3.44 -0.73 1.84
C PHE A 97 -2.69 0.60 1.79
N LEU A 98 -2.43 1.18 2.97
CA LEU A 98 -1.76 2.46 3.12
C LEU A 98 -0.29 2.24 3.49
N PHE A 99 0.59 2.82 2.69
CA PHE A 99 2.03 2.87 2.94
C PHE A 99 2.51 4.31 2.93
N GLY A 100 3.39 4.64 3.87
CA GLY A 100 3.90 5.99 4.05
C GLY A 100 5.32 6.19 3.56
N ASN A 101 5.81 7.40 3.82
CA ASN A 101 7.15 7.84 3.49
C ASN A 101 8.23 6.89 4.00
N GLU A 102 9.31 6.75 3.25
CA GLU A 102 10.42 5.82 3.54
C GLU A 102 11.08 6.07 4.90
N GLY A 103 11.14 7.34 5.33
CA GLY A 103 11.75 7.72 6.61
C GLY A 103 10.74 7.88 7.73
N ASN A 104 9.61 8.53 7.46
CA ASN A 104 8.66 8.96 8.49
C ASN A 104 7.41 8.07 8.60
N GLY A 105 7.18 7.16 7.66
CA GLY A 105 5.96 6.37 7.61
C GLY A 105 4.73 7.21 7.24
N LEU A 106 3.56 6.73 7.63
CA LEU A 106 2.29 7.43 7.44
C LEU A 106 2.17 8.61 8.39
N THR A 107 1.48 9.68 7.95
CA THR A 107 1.02 10.70 8.90
C THR A 107 0.11 10.08 9.94
N LYS A 108 0.11 10.66 11.14
CA LYS A 108 -0.70 10.18 12.25
C LYS A 108 -2.20 10.21 11.90
N GLU A 109 -2.63 11.25 11.23
CA GLU A 109 -4.03 11.46 10.83
C GLU A 109 -4.49 10.35 9.86
N LEU A 110 -3.67 10.03 8.85
CA LEU A 110 -4.01 8.99 7.88
C LEU A 110 -3.96 7.60 8.53
N SER A 111 -2.97 7.33 9.34
CA SER A 111 -2.86 6.07 10.09
C SER A 111 -4.07 5.84 11.01
N GLN A 112 -4.53 6.87 11.70
CA GLN A 112 -5.71 6.80 12.58
C GLN A 112 -7.03 6.63 11.81
N CYS A 113 -7.10 7.08 10.57
CA CYS A 113 -8.28 6.91 9.72
C CYS A 113 -8.50 5.45 9.31
N ALA A 114 -7.46 4.63 9.29
CA ALA A 114 -7.53 3.24 8.87
C ALA A 114 -8.51 2.42 9.72
N THR A 115 -9.11 1.41 9.10
CA THR A 115 -9.93 0.40 9.79
C THR A 115 -9.09 -0.40 10.78
N GLU A 116 -7.90 -0.81 10.37
CA GLU A 116 -6.92 -1.52 11.19
C GLU A 116 -5.51 -1.04 10.89
N LYS A 117 -4.65 -1.08 11.91
CA LYS A 117 -3.21 -0.90 11.77
C LYS A 117 -2.54 -2.27 11.84
N LEU A 118 -1.72 -2.55 10.85
CA LEU A 118 -1.01 -3.81 10.72
C LEU A 118 0.50 -3.58 10.76
N LEU A 119 1.23 -4.57 11.22
CA LEU A 119 2.68 -4.58 11.15
C LEU A 119 3.18 -5.84 10.44
N ILE A 120 4.39 -5.77 9.92
CA ILE A 120 5.15 -6.93 9.47
C ILE A 120 6.09 -7.31 10.62
N PRO A 121 5.97 -8.51 11.20
CA PRO A 121 6.84 -8.93 12.29
C PRO A 121 8.31 -8.95 11.87
N MET A 122 9.20 -8.45 12.74
CA MET A 122 10.64 -8.46 12.53
C MET A 122 11.30 -9.43 13.52
N GLU A 123 12.06 -10.37 13.00
CA GLU A 123 12.78 -11.36 13.84
C GLU A 123 14.12 -10.80 14.34
N GLY A 124 14.69 -9.84 13.65
CA GLY A 124 15.95 -9.20 13.99
C GLY A 124 15.80 -7.89 14.74
N LYS A 125 16.88 -7.10 14.75
CA LYS A 125 16.93 -5.80 15.43
C LYS A 125 16.51 -4.63 14.55
N ILE A 126 16.22 -4.87 13.27
CA ILE A 126 15.75 -3.86 12.33
C ILE A 126 14.30 -3.51 12.68
N GLU A 127 13.98 -2.22 12.69
CA GLU A 127 12.63 -1.75 13.03
C GLU A 127 11.65 -1.88 11.86
N SER A 128 12.12 -1.68 10.62
CA SER A 128 11.28 -1.68 9.43
C SER A 128 12.01 -2.18 8.19
N LEU A 129 11.26 -2.60 7.19
CA LEU A 129 11.74 -2.93 5.85
C LEU A 129 11.55 -1.74 4.90
N ASN A 130 12.27 -1.77 3.78
CA ASN A 130 12.01 -0.89 2.65
C ASN A 130 10.52 -0.89 2.30
N VAL A 131 9.96 0.27 1.96
CA VAL A 131 8.52 0.41 1.72
C VAL A 131 8.01 -0.45 0.56
N ALA A 132 8.77 -0.57 -0.52
CA ALA A 132 8.40 -1.42 -1.65
C ALA A 132 8.44 -2.91 -1.28
N THR A 133 9.40 -3.31 -0.47
CA THR A 133 9.49 -4.66 0.10
C THR A 133 8.29 -4.95 1.00
N SER A 134 7.95 -4.04 1.88
CA SER A 134 6.78 -4.16 2.76
C SER A 134 5.49 -4.29 1.98
N ALA A 135 5.31 -3.48 0.95
CA ALA A 135 4.13 -3.56 0.08
C ALA A 135 4.06 -4.90 -0.65
N SER A 136 5.18 -5.43 -1.12
CA SER A 136 5.24 -6.74 -1.78
C SER A 136 4.75 -7.85 -0.85
N ILE A 137 5.21 -7.86 0.39
CA ILE A 137 4.81 -8.85 1.40
C ILE A 137 3.30 -8.81 1.64
N VAL A 138 2.76 -7.62 1.89
CA VAL A 138 1.34 -7.44 2.22
C VAL A 138 0.43 -7.73 1.04
N LEU A 139 0.78 -7.22 -0.15
CA LEU A 139 -0.03 -7.42 -1.35
C LEU A 139 -0.06 -8.90 -1.75
N TYR A 140 1.04 -9.62 -1.64
CA TYR A 140 1.06 -11.05 -1.95
C TYR A 140 0.41 -11.91 -0.87
N GLU A 141 0.37 -11.46 0.37
CA GLU A 141 -0.50 -12.09 1.36
C GLU A 141 -1.99 -11.96 0.97
N ALA A 142 -2.40 -10.80 0.46
CA ALA A 142 -3.75 -10.64 -0.08
C ALA A 142 -4.01 -11.56 -1.28
N VAL A 143 -3.04 -11.70 -2.18
CA VAL A 143 -3.14 -12.66 -3.30
C VAL A 143 -3.30 -14.08 -2.79
N ARG A 144 -2.48 -14.48 -1.80
CA ARG A 144 -2.55 -15.82 -1.19
C ARG A 144 -3.92 -16.08 -0.60
N GLN A 145 -4.45 -15.17 0.19
CA GLN A 145 -5.76 -15.33 0.81
C GLN A 145 -6.88 -15.45 -0.22
N ARG A 146 -6.84 -14.67 -1.27
CA ARG A 146 -7.92 -14.62 -2.28
C ARG A 146 -7.91 -15.76 -3.27
N ARG A 147 -6.74 -16.36 -3.55
CA ARG A 147 -6.58 -17.35 -4.61
C ARG A 147 -6.29 -18.76 -4.10
N TYR A 148 -5.67 -18.88 -2.93
CA TYR A 148 -5.09 -20.13 -2.49
C TYR A 148 -5.65 -20.64 -1.16
N ILE A 149 -6.39 -19.85 -0.42
CA ILE A 149 -7.20 -20.38 0.67
C ILE A 149 -8.49 -20.91 0.05
N LYS A 150 -8.64 -22.22 0.02
CA LYS A 150 -9.95 -22.83 -0.24
C LYS A 150 -10.81 -22.52 0.98
N GLU A 151 -11.99 -21.96 0.77
CA GLU A 151 -13.02 -22.01 1.79
C GLU A 151 -13.21 -23.48 2.12
N GLU A 152 -12.88 -23.88 3.34
CA GLU A 152 -13.35 -25.16 3.88
C GLU A 152 -14.85 -25.00 3.99
N GLY A 153 -15.51 -25.53 3.00
CA GLY A 153 -16.97 -25.50 2.86
C GLY A 153 -17.66 -26.33 3.91
#